data_5e69b17402ac1d35219bcfcb6f889f7d
#
_entry.id   5e69b17402ac1d35219bcfcb6f889f7d
#
_cell.length_a   1.000
_cell.length_b   1.000
_cell.length_c   1.000
_cell.angle_alpha   90.00
_cell.angle_beta   90.00
_cell.angle_gamma   90.00
#
_symmetry.space_group_name_H-M   'P 1'
#
loop_
_entity.id
_entity.type
_entity.pdbx_description
1 polymer ?
#
loop_
_entity_poly.entity_id
_entity_poly.type
_entity_poly.pdbx_seq_one_letter_code
_entity_poly.pdbx_strand_id
1 'polypeptide(L)'
;MIGTKNVKNTIIVIVLLLCSIAMNASPAWPGVTKSLLLKDGTTVKAHLNGDEHAKYWLTDDKRIFAYEPVNGVYTELSEVPKPKDFIMTRPTSRIGGTVQKVSGKRKSLVVLVSFADQDFSVSDPKTLYQHILNGKDYKNGNFNGSARDYFLAQSQGKFDVTFDVVGPVKLSKGYAKYGYNNNGRDAAPEEMVIEALKNVASQVKFKDYDWDGDGVAENIMFVYAGHGEADTGEADRIWPHQWSLVYYQGYTQRFPTGEANTYACAPELNSNGDVAGVGIFCHEYSHGLGLPDLYNTAGSGDYGPAYYSIMSIGSYLGNGYKPCNYSAYEKNFVGWVKLEELKSGEYKNVATTNKNGKAFVVYNQTNRNQYYILENREREAWDIYYPVQGLVMTSVDYNSNTWANNTVNNDPQQYGVAMHQGQKGEKLYNYTLSNTSINVNGTLNFSITGTDTPTPSGETTVFSESFDNCNGTGGNDGQWSGDTFS
;
A
#
# COMPACT_ATOMS: atom_id res chain seq x y z
N MET A 1 1.07 44.62 56.95
CA MET A 1 1.27 43.15 56.79
C MET A 1 0.77 42.75 55.37
N ILE A 2 1.72 42.54 54.50
CA ILE A 2 1.44 42.28 53.09
C ILE A 2 1.48 40.77 52.91
N GLY A 3 0.36 40.17 52.51
CA GLY A 3 0.24 38.74 52.24
C GLY A 3 0.77 38.36 50.88
N THR A 4 1.78 37.53 50.84
CA THR A 4 2.35 36.94 49.62
C THR A 4 1.44 35.84 49.07
N LYS A 5 0.89 36.03 47.86
CA LYS A 5 0.21 34.97 47.09
C LYS A 5 1.24 34.10 46.42
N ASN A 6 1.27 32.83 46.82
CA ASN A 6 2.00 31.79 46.11
C ASN A 6 1.34 31.48 44.76
N VAL A 7 2.01 31.82 43.67
CA VAL A 7 1.67 31.35 42.32
C VAL A 7 2.29 29.97 42.13
N LYS A 8 1.46 28.96 42.15
CA LYS A 8 1.87 27.59 41.72
C LYS A 8 2.02 27.60 40.21
N ASN A 9 3.25 27.52 39.73
CA ASN A 9 3.53 27.24 38.32
C ASN A 9 3.13 25.77 38.02
N THR A 10 2.00 25.61 37.38
CA THR A 10 1.61 24.33 36.80
C THR A 10 2.36 24.20 35.46
N ILE A 11 3.41 23.40 35.44
CA ILE A 11 4.06 22.98 34.18
C ILE A 11 3.12 22.01 33.52
N ILE A 12 2.43 22.43 32.46
CA ILE A 12 1.69 21.55 31.58
C ILE A 12 2.76 20.87 30.68
N VAL A 13 3.08 19.62 30.99
CA VAL A 13 3.85 18.75 30.10
C VAL A 13 2.89 18.29 29.02
N ILE A 14 2.94 18.97 27.87
CA ILE A 14 2.29 18.48 26.65
C ILE A 14 3.14 17.30 26.19
N VAL A 15 2.69 16.09 26.47
CA VAL A 15 3.20 14.86 25.84
C VAL A 15 2.63 14.87 24.42
N LEU A 16 3.40 15.42 23.48
CA LEU A 16 3.18 15.20 22.06
C LEU A 16 3.42 13.69 21.80
N LEU A 17 2.34 12.92 21.73
CA LEU A 17 2.39 11.61 21.11
C LEU A 17 2.71 11.87 19.62
N LEU A 18 3.97 11.71 19.28
CA LEU A 18 4.44 11.67 17.91
C LEU A 18 3.96 10.33 17.30
N CYS A 19 2.83 10.37 16.62
CA CYS A 19 2.39 9.27 15.79
C CYS A 19 3.19 9.25 14.49
N SER A 20 3.87 8.16 14.16
CA SER A 20 4.72 8.04 12.96
C SER A 20 3.92 7.53 11.74
N ILE A 21 4.03 8.18 10.57
CA ILE A 21 3.46 7.71 9.30
C ILE A 21 4.61 7.39 8.35
N ALA A 22 4.49 6.23 7.71
CA ALA A 22 5.34 5.86 6.60
C ALA A 22 4.79 6.43 5.29
N MET A 23 5.61 6.97 4.42
CA MET A 23 5.33 7.08 2.99
C MET A 23 5.21 5.67 2.43
N ASN A 24 4.34 5.51 1.48
CA ASN A 24 4.16 4.26 0.78
C ASN A 24 4.21 4.58 -0.71
N ALA A 25 4.93 3.79 -1.48
CA ALA A 25 4.99 3.92 -2.93
C ALA A 25 5.23 2.59 -3.60
N SER A 26 5.01 2.56 -4.89
CA SER A 26 5.34 1.40 -5.70
C SER A 26 6.86 1.20 -5.75
N PRO A 27 7.37 -0.04 -5.65
CA PRO A 27 8.78 -0.32 -5.86
C PRO A 27 9.15 -0.07 -7.32
N ALA A 28 10.45 0.14 -7.59
CA ALA A 28 10.97 0.21 -8.96
C ALA A 28 10.50 -1.00 -9.78
N TRP A 29 10.05 -0.76 -11.02
CA TRP A 29 9.68 -1.86 -11.90
C TRP A 29 10.92 -2.71 -12.23
N PRO A 30 10.88 -4.04 -12.06
CA PRO A 30 12.04 -4.91 -12.24
C PRO A 30 12.69 -4.90 -13.63
N GLY A 31 12.00 -4.35 -14.62
CA GLY A 31 12.47 -4.25 -16.01
C GLY A 31 13.28 -3.00 -16.33
N VAL A 32 13.35 -2.00 -15.44
CA VAL A 32 14.00 -0.73 -15.74
C VAL A 32 15.50 -0.87 -15.78
N THR A 33 16.09 -0.68 -16.97
CA THR A 33 17.54 -0.73 -17.19
C THR A 33 18.01 0.50 -17.96
N LYS A 34 19.20 1.01 -17.64
CA LYS A 34 19.78 2.18 -18.28
C LYS A 34 21.30 2.06 -18.41
N SER A 35 21.87 2.67 -19.47
CA SER A 35 23.31 2.91 -19.55
C SER A 35 23.60 4.23 -18.83
N LEU A 36 24.27 4.15 -17.70
CA LEU A 36 24.61 5.28 -16.85
C LEU A 36 25.89 5.94 -17.35
N LEU A 37 25.86 7.26 -17.60
CA LEU A 37 27.06 8.03 -17.94
C LEU A 37 27.79 8.41 -16.64
N LEU A 38 29.05 8.00 -16.52
CA LEU A 38 29.90 8.28 -15.37
C LEU A 38 30.72 9.55 -15.56
N LYS A 39 31.31 10.07 -14.47
CA LYS A 39 32.14 11.30 -14.48
C LYS A 39 33.36 11.24 -15.41
N ASP A 40 33.90 10.05 -15.63
CA ASP A 40 35.04 9.81 -16.53
C ASP A 40 34.66 9.69 -18.01
N GLY A 41 33.38 9.86 -18.33
CA GLY A 41 32.82 9.72 -19.68
C GLY A 41 32.53 8.28 -20.11
N THR A 42 32.81 7.30 -19.26
CA THR A 42 32.44 5.90 -19.52
C THR A 42 30.97 5.65 -19.21
N THR A 43 30.44 4.52 -19.68
CA THR A 43 29.06 4.11 -19.39
C THR A 43 29.02 2.72 -18.77
N VAL A 44 28.06 2.50 -17.87
CA VAL A 44 27.80 1.22 -17.23
C VAL A 44 26.30 0.89 -17.30
N LYS A 45 25.96 -0.36 -17.61
CA LYS A 45 24.56 -0.82 -17.60
C LYS A 45 24.15 -1.18 -16.18
N ALA A 46 22.99 -0.69 -15.76
CA ALA A 46 22.45 -0.95 -14.43
C ALA A 46 20.92 -1.03 -14.45
N HIS A 47 20.36 -1.58 -13.37
CA HIS A 47 18.93 -1.73 -13.11
C HIS A 47 18.50 -0.75 -12.03
N LEU A 48 17.33 -0.12 -12.20
CA LEU A 48 16.74 0.72 -11.16
C LEU A 48 16.27 -0.14 -9.98
N ASN A 49 16.56 0.29 -8.76
CA ASN A 49 16.13 -0.33 -7.51
C ASN A 49 15.64 0.73 -6.53
N GLY A 50 14.85 0.28 -5.55
CA GLY A 50 14.34 1.13 -4.47
C GLY A 50 12.93 1.62 -4.72
N ASP A 51 12.63 2.72 -4.06
CA ASP A 51 11.34 3.40 -4.04
C ASP A 51 11.55 4.93 -3.93
N GLU A 52 10.51 5.69 -3.61
CA GLU A 52 10.59 7.14 -3.43
C GLU A 52 11.51 7.58 -2.29
N HIS A 53 11.83 6.67 -1.34
CA HIS A 53 12.67 6.97 -0.19
C HIS A 53 14.16 6.81 -0.46
N ALA A 54 14.49 5.79 -1.24
CA ALA A 54 15.87 5.41 -1.52
C ALA A 54 15.99 4.72 -2.88
N LYS A 55 16.21 5.50 -3.92
CA LYS A 55 16.42 5.00 -5.29
C LYS A 55 17.87 5.00 -5.68
N TYR A 56 18.28 3.95 -6.36
CA TYR A 56 19.64 3.77 -6.85
C TYR A 56 19.69 2.83 -8.05
N TRP A 57 20.81 2.80 -8.73
CA TRP A 57 21.06 1.91 -9.85
C TRP A 57 22.07 0.84 -9.45
N LEU A 58 21.76 -0.42 -9.72
CA LEU A 58 22.56 -1.59 -9.39
C LEU A 58 23.02 -2.28 -10.66
N THR A 59 24.33 -2.50 -10.78
CA THR A 59 24.91 -3.31 -11.86
C THR A 59 24.89 -4.81 -11.55
N ASP A 60 25.08 -5.66 -12.57
CA ASP A 60 25.14 -7.10 -12.38
C ASP A 60 26.30 -7.53 -11.45
N ASP A 61 27.42 -6.76 -11.47
CA ASP A 61 28.58 -6.94 -10.59
C ASP A 61 28.42 -6.28 -9.21
N LYS A 62 27.18 -5.86 -8.87
CA LYS A 62 26.78 -5.32 -7.55
C LYS A 62 27.34 -3.93 -7.19
N ARG A 63 27.80 -3.15 -8.15
CA ARG A 63 28.13 -1.74 -7.92
C ARG A 63 26.85 -0.92 -7.87
N ILE A 64 26.84 0.09 -7.01
CA ILE A 64 25.69 0.94 -6.70
C ILE A 64 25.95 2.34 -7.22
N PHE A 65 24.99 2.94 -7.93
CA PHE A 65 25.11 4.28 -8.50
C PHE A 65 23.91 5.13 -8.16
N ALA A 66 24.14 6.43 -7.94
CA ALA A 66 23.10 7.44 -7.82
C ALA A 66 23.30 8.57 -8.84
N TYR A 67 22.20 9.17 -9.26
CA TYR A 67 22.18 10.30 -10.17
C TYR A 67 22.65 11.57 -9.45
N GLU A 68 23.57 12.32 -10.08
CA GLU A 68 24.07 13.60 -9.61
C GLU A 68 23.50 14.73 -10.49
N PRO A 69 22.43 15.43 -10.07
CA PRO A 69 21.71 16.37 -10.92
C PRO A 69 22.55 17.54 -11.44
N VAL A 70 23.52 18.01 -10.63
CA VAL A 70 24.36 19.19 -10.97
C VAL A 70 25.19 18.93 -12.20
N ASN A 71 25.72 17.72 -12.38
CA ASN A 71 26.61 17.35 -13.47
C ASN A 71 25.93 16.48 -14.54
N GLY A 72 24.71 16.01 -14.30
CA GLY A 72 23.98 15.13 -15.22
C GLY A 72 24.60 13.74 -15.39
N VAL A 73 25.38 13.27 -14.40
CA VAL A 73 26.10 11.99 -14.42
C VAL A 73 25.74 11.13 -13.24
N TYR A 74 26.22 9.88 -13.27
CA TYR A 74 26.03 8.94 -12.16
C TYR A 74 27.32 8.76 -11.39
N THR A 75 27.22 8.69 -10.07
CA THR A 75 28.35 8.48 -9.15
C THR A 75 28.20 7.17 -8.43
N GLU A 76 29.28 6.40 -8.35
CA GLU A 76 29.33 5.15 -7.59
C GLU A 76 29.26 5.44 -6.09
N LEU A 77 28.43 4.67 -5.40
CA LEU A 77 28.25 4.73 -3.95
C LEU A 77 28.90 3.52 -3.29
N SER A 78 29.39 3.69 -2.07
CA SER A 78 29.96 2.60 -1.27
C SER A 78 28.91 1.72 -0.59
N GLU A 79 27.70 2.20 -0.44
CA GLU A 79 26.57 1.49 0.18
C GLU A 79 25.24 1.97 -0.42
N VAL A 80 24.19 1.15 -0.26
CA VAL A 80 22.82 1.52 -0.66
C VAL A 80 22.41 2.80 0.09
N PRO A 81 21.81 3.79 -0.60
CA PRO A 81 21.28 4.98 0.05
C PRO A 81 20.33 4.58 1.17
N LYS A 82 20.60 5.04 2.37
CA LYS A 82 19.66 4.84 3.48
C LYS A 82 18.51 5.83 3.33
N PRO A 83 17.26 5.39 3.52
CA PRO A 83 16.16 6.31 3.70
C PRO A 83 16.59 7.30 4.80
N LYS A 84 16.57 8.60 4.51
CA LYS A 84 16.84 9.58 5.57
C LYS A 84 15.83 9.35 6.68
N ASP A 85 16.30 9.37 7.94
CA ASP A 85 15.49 9.22 9.15
C ASP A 85 14.30 10.18 9.15
N PHE A 86 13.26 9.79 8.46
CA PHE A 86 11.93 10.32 8.65
C PHE A 86 11.18 9.27 9.46
N ILE A 87 11.16 9.49 10.75
CA ILE A 87 10.20 8.80 11.61
C ILE A 87 8.85 9.34 11.17
N MET A 88 8.14 8.54 10.40
CA MET A 88 6.87 8.88 9.82
C MET A 88 5.83 7.97 10.39
N THR A 89 4.86 8.54 11.07
CA THR A 89 3.84 7.79 11.79
C THR A 89 2.51 7.89 11.05
N ARG A 90 1.94 6.75 10.67
CA ARG A 90 0.54 6.70 10.22
C ARG A 90 -0.39 7.21 11.32
N PRO A 91 -1.55 7.81 10.97
CA PRO A 91 -2.61 7.99 11.94
C PRO A 91 -2.91 6.64 12.61
N THR A 92 -2.81 6.59 13.92
CA THR A 92 -2.92 5.36 14.72
C THR A 92 -4.30 4.69 14.63
N SER A 93 -5.28 5.34 14.04
CA SER A 93 -6.63 4.80 13.85
C SER A 93 -6.74 3.61 12.89
N ARG A 94 -5.65 3.25 12.17
CA ARG A 94 -5.66 2.13 11.20
C ARG A 94 -4.61 1.06 11.44
N ILE A 95 -3.89 1.10 12.58
CA ILE A 95 -2.81 0.16 12.86
C ILE A 95 -3.17 -0.69 14.06
N GLY A 96 -3.13 -1.99 13.85
CA GLY A 96 -3.24 -2.98 14.91
C GLY A 96 -4.65 -3.24 15.41
N GLY A 97 -5.39 -4.08 14.71
CA GLY A 97 -6.53 -4.80 15.28
C GLY A 97 -7.92 -4.21 15.09
N THR A 98 -8.09 -2.93 14.89
CA THR A 98 -9.37 -2.32 14.52
C THR A 98 -9.26 -1.59 13.19
N VAL A 99 -9.14 -2.38 12.12
CA VAL A 99 -9.34 -1.87 10.78
C VAL A 99 -10.78 -1.37 10.72
N GLN A 100 -10.99 -0.08 10.52
CA GLN A 100 -12.30 0.39 10.06
C GLN A 100 -12.65 -0.45 8.86
N LYS A 101 -13.73 -1.24 8.96
CA LYS A 101 -14.16 -2.12 7.87
C LYS A 101 -14.38 -1.27 6.64
N VAL A 102 -13.43 -1.32 5.72
CA VAL A 102 -13.55 -0.66 4.42
C VAL A 102 -14.68 -1.37 3.67
N SER A 103 -15.87 -0.82 3.72
CA SER A 103 -17.07 -1.46 3.17
C SER A 103 -18.13 -0.45 2.77
N GLY A 104 -19.14 -0.95 2.05
CA GLY A 104 -20.26 -0.16 1.55
C GLY A 104 -19.94 0.59 0.27
N LYS A 105 -20.87 1.45 -0.13
CA LYS A 105 -20.68 2.35 -1.27
C LYS A 105 -19.90 3.57 -0.81
N ARG A 106 -18.80 3.86 -1.46
CA ARG A 106 -17.93 5.00 -1.17
C ARG A 106 -17.68 5.80 -2.43
N LYS A 107 -17.38 7.09 -2.26
CA LYS A 107 -16.86 7.94 -3.32
C LYS A 107 -15.40 8.26 -3.03
N SER A 108 -14.60 8.33 -4.07
CA SER A 108 -13.21 8.78 -3.99
C SER A 108 -12.96 9.84 -5.06
N LEU A 109 -12.25 10.89 -4.69
CA LEU A 109 -11.89 11.96 -5.62
C LEU A 109 -10.65 11.56 -6.41
N VAL A 110 -10.72 11.75 -7.74
CA VAL A 110 -9.56 11.60 -8.63
C VAL A 110 -9.34 12.90 -9.38
N VAL A 111 -8.18 13.50 -9.21
CA VAL A 111 -7.79 14.76 -9.86
C VAL A 111 -6.80 14.47 -10.99
N LEU A 112 -7.15 14.81 -12.20
CA LEU A 112 -6.25 14.75 -13.35
C LEU A 112 -5.40 16.01 -13.38
N VAL A 113 -4.07 15.84 -13.51
CA VAL A 113 -3.08 16.93 -13.42
C VAL A 113 -2.21 16.95 -14.67
N SER A 114 -2.11 18.11 -15.33
CA SER A 114 -1.12 18.37 -16.37
C SER A 114 -0.18 19.49 -15.94
N PHE A 115 1.01 19.54 -16.53
CA PHE A 115 2.06 20.50 -16.18
C PHE A 115 2.15 21.59 -17.26
N ALA A 116 2.85 22.69 -16.97
CA ALA A 116 3.02 23.78 -17.93
C ALA A 116 3.63 23.31 -19.27
N ASP A 117 4.46 22.27 -19.21
CA ASP A 117 5.22 21.68 -20.34
C ASP A 117 4.80 20.24 -20.70
N GLN A 118 3.85 19.63 -19.97
CA GLN A 118 3.40 18.25 -20.21
C GLN A 118 1.88 18.16 -20.10
N ASP A 119 1.22 17.92 -21.21
CA ASP A 119 -0.21 17.60 -21.27
C ASP A 119 -0.42 16.07 -21.31
N PHE A 120 -1.64 15.62 -21.07
CA PHE A 120 -2.04 14.23 -21.29
C PHE A 120 -1.84 13.83 -22.75
N SER A 121 -1.49 12.57 -22.98
CA SER A 121 -1.27 11.99 -24.31
C SER A 121 -2.56 11.89 -25.15
N VAL A 122 -3.71 11.97 -24.50
CA VAL A 122 -5.03 11.87 -25.12
C VAL A 122 -5.79 13.20 -25.04
N SER A 123 -6.64 13.48 -26.01
CA SER A 123 -7.39 14.74 -26.09
C SER A 123 -8.52 14.89 -25.07
N ASP A 124 -9.08 13.76 -24.59
CA ASP A 124 -10.13 13.75 -23.56
C ASP A 124 -9.77 12.77 -22.42
N PRO A 125 -8.81 13.14 -21.57
CA PRO A 125 -8.37 12.29 -20.48
C PRO A 125 -9.48 12.08 -19.44
N LYS A 126 -10.38 13.04 -19.25
CA LYS A 126 -11.46 12.91 -18.27
C LYS A 126 -12.40 11.75 -18.62
N THR A 127 -12.88 11.69 -19.85
CA THR A 127 -13.73 10.58 -20.30
C THR A 127 -12.97 9.25 -20.26
N LEU A 128 -11.70 9.24 -20.68
CA LEU A 128 -10.87 8.05 -20.63
C LEU A 128 -10.77 7.51 -19.20
N TYR A 129 -10.40 8.35 -18.22
CA TYR A 129 -10.26 7.92 -16.82
C TYR A 129 -11.59 7.60 -16.14
N GLN A 130 -12.71 8.22 -16.55
CA GLN A 130 -14.01 7.75 -16.10
C GLN A 130 -14.26 6.29 -16.49
N HIS A 131 -13.84 5.87 -17.69
CA HIS A 131 -13.96 4.48 -18.12
C HIS A 131 -12.95 3.55 -17.44
N ILE A 132 -11.66 3.94 -17.37
CA ILE A 132 -10.61 3.14 -16.75
C ILE A 132 -10.91 2.89 -15.25
N LEU A 133 -11.47 3.87 -14.56
CA LEU A 133 -11.70 3.80 -13.13
C LEU A 133 -13.07 3.22 -12.75
N ASN A 134 -14.13 3.49 -13.54
CA ASN A 134 -15.50 3.11 -13.17
C ASN A 134 -16.21 2.21 -14.17
N GLY A 135 -15.70 2.05 -15.38
CA GLY A 135 -16.38 1.31 -16.45
C GLY A 135 -16.58 -0.16 -16.06
N LYS A 136 -17.83 -0.61 -15.98
CA LYS A 136 -18.14 -2.01 -15.72
C LYS A 136 -17.60 -2.89 -16.85
N ASP A 137 -16.83 -3.90 -16.52
CA ASP A 137 -16.20 -4.85 -17.46
C ASP A 137 -15.45 -4.11 -18.60
N TYR A 138 -14.81 -2.97 -18.27
CA TYR A 138 -14.17 -2.09 -19.24
C TYR A 138 -13.14 -2.81 -20.09
N LYS A 139 -13.28 -2.71 -21.41
CA LYS A 139 -12.38 -3.32 -22.40
C LYS A 139 -12.00 -2.29 -23.44
N ASN A 140 -10.72 -1.94 -23.48
CA ASN A 140 -10.14 -1.10 -24.52
C ASN A 140 -8.63 -1.34 -24.57
N GLY A 141 -8.08 -1.71 -25.71
CA GLY A 141 -6.68 -2.09 -25.82
C GLY A 141 -6.33 -3.22 -24.86
N ASN A 142 -5.38 -2.97 -23.97
CA ASN A 142 -4.93 -3.93 -22.96
C ASN A 142 -5.82 -3.98 -21.71
N PHE A 143 -6.73 -3.02 -21.53
CA PHE A 143 -7.64 -3.01 -20.40
C PHE A 143 -8.67 -4.14 -20.49
N ASN A 144 -8.88 -4.81 -19.37
CA ASN A 144 -9.91 -5.84 -19.22
C ASN A 144 -10.42 -5.83 -17.76
N GLY A 145 -11.22 -4.85 -17.43
CA GLY A 145 -11.71 -4.47 -16.12
C GLY A 145 -11.23 -3.07 -15.72
N SER A 146 -12.02 -2.36 -14.93
CA SER A 146 -11.72 -1.06 -14.34
C SER A 146 -11.12 -1.20 -12.93
N ALA A 147 -10.61 -0.09 -12.35
CA ALA A 147 -10.20 -0.08 -10.94
C ALA A 147 -11.38 -0.43 -10.01
N ARG A 148 -12.59 0.06 -10.29
CA ARG A 148 -13.80 -0.32 -9.55
C ARG A 148 -14.09 -1.81 -9.65
N ASP A 149 -14.01 -2.40 -10.86
CA ASP A 149 -14.17 -3.84 -11.05
C ASP A 149 -13.14 -4.62 -10.22
N TYR A 150 -11.91 -4.11 -10.14
CA TYR A 150 -10.86 -4.70 -9.30
C TYR A 150 -11.30 -4.72 -7.83
N PHE A 151 -11.63 -3.59 -7.23
CA PHE A 151 -12.00 -3.52 -5.81
C PHE A 151 -13.28 -4.28 -5.49
N LEU A 152 -14.26 -4.27 -6.39
CA LEU A 152 -15.47 -5.11 -6.27
C LEU A 152 -15.12 -6.60 -6.21
N ALA A 153 -14.21 -7.05 -7.08
CA ALA A 153 -13.75 -8.45 -7.10
C ALA A 153 -12.98 -8.79 -5.82
N GLN A 154 -12.06 -7.93 -5.35
CA GLN A 154 -11.26 -8.19 -4.15
C GLN A 154 -12.13 -8.28 -2.89
N SER A 155 -13.12 -7.42 -2.79
CA SER A 155 -14.01 -7.31 -1.62
C SER A 155 -15.22 -8.24 -1.67
N GLN A 156 -15.40 -9.02 -2.73
CA GLN A 156 -16.64 -9.80 -2.97
C GLN A 156 -17.89 -8.89 -2.96
N GLY A 157 -17.75 -7.69 -3.56
CA GLY A 157 -18.81 -6.69 -3.61
C GLY A 157 -19.09 -5.94 -2.30
N LYS A 158 -18.31 -6.18 -1.24
CA LYS A 158 -18.47 -5.47 0.03
C LYS A 158 -18.04 -4.02 0.00
N PHE A 159 -17.09 -3.69 -0.85
CA PHE A 159 -16.57 -2.34 -1.06
C PHE A 159 -16.82 -1.92 -2.52
N ASP A 160 -17.76 -1.01 -2.71
CA ASP A 160 -18.16 -0.46 -4.02
C ASP A 160 -17.74 1.01 -4.09
N VAL A 161 -16.51 1.25 -4.55
CA VAL A 161 -15.98 2.62 -4.70
C VAL A 161 -16.31 3.17 -6.08
N THR A 162 -16.82 4.41 -6.12
CA THR A 162 -16.98 5.20 -7.35
C THR A 162 -15.96 6.32 -7.35
N PHE A 163 -15.22 6.46 -8.44
CA PHE A 163 -14.19 7.47 -8.60
C PHE A 163 -14.77 8.69 -9.34
N ASP A 164 -14.91 9.81 -8.62
CA ASP A 164 -15.35 11.08 -9.21
C ASP A 164 -14.13 11.77 -9.84
N VAL A 165 -14.04 11.74 -11.18
CA VAL A 165 -12.91 12.27 -11.95
C VAL A 165 -13.12 13.75 -12.25
N VAL A 166 -12.19 14.60 -11.83
CA VAL A 166 -12.18 16.04 -12.08
C VAL A 166 -10.89 16.48 -12.79
N GLY A 167 -10.92 17.63 -13.43
CA GLY A 167 -9.80 18.13 -14.23
C GLY A 167 -9.93 17.72 -15.71
N PRO A 168 -8.83 17.69 -16.50
CA PRO A 168 -7.46 17.97 -16.05
C PRO A 168 -7.27 19.43 -15.63
N VAL A 169 -6.48 19.63 -14.58
CA VAL A 169 -6.02 20.95 -14.18
C VAL A 169 -4.58 21.15 -14.63
N LYS A 170 -4.30 22.29 -15.25
CA LYS A 170 -2.94 22.65 -15.68
C LYS A 170 -2.24 23.42 -14.59
N LEU A 171 -1.09 22.90 -14.15
CA LEU A 171 -0.26 23.53 -13.14
C LEU A 171 0.60 24.65 -13.72
N SER A 172 1.03 25.55 -12.83
CA SER A 172 1.77 26.75 -13.24
C SER A 172 3.23 26.49 -13.61
N LYS A 173 3.82 25.36 -13.23
CA LYS A 173 5.22 24.99 -13.47
C LYS A 173 5.33 23.74 -14.34
N GLY A 174 6.51 23.55 -14.93
CA GLY A 174 6.84 22.34 -15.69
C GLY A 174 7.00 21.13 -14.78
N TYR A 175 6.89 19.95 -15.38
CA TYR A 175 6.89 18.66 -14.68
C TYR A 175 8.09 18.51 -13.74
N ALA A 176 9.31 18.74 -14.25
CA ALA A 176 10.54 18.60 -13.48
C ALA A 176 10.59 19.44 -12.20
N LYS A 177 9.79 20.54 -12.09
CA LYS A 177 9.72 21.33 -10.84
C LYS A 177 9.20 20.49 -9.67
N TYR A 178 8.30 19.56 -9.93
CA TYR A 178 7.64 18.75 -8.90
C TYR A 178 8.35 17.40 -8.67
N GLY A 179 8.91 16.81 -9.74
CA GLY A 179 9.48 15.47 -9.74
C GLY A 179 11.00 15.37 -9.71
N TYR A 180 11.78 16.45 -10.00
CA TYR A 180 13.23 16.28 -10.05
C TYR A 180 13.80 15.78 -8.71
N ASN A 181 14.80 14.92 -8.80
CA ASN A 181 15.41 14.34 -7.62
C ASN A 181 16.27 15.34 -6.84
N ASN A 182 15.93 15.56 -5.58
CA ASN A 182 16.70 16.32 -4.61
C ASN A 182 17.08 15.42 -3.42
N ASN A 183 18.38 15.09 -3.31
CA ASN A 183 18.85 14.18 -2.27
C ASN A 183 18.14 12.80 -2.25
N GLY A 184 17.87 12.23 -3.43
CA GLY A 184 17.25 10.92 -3.58
C GLY A 184 15.73 10.89 -3.38
N ARG A 185 15.06 12.05 -3.49
CA ARG A 185 13.60 12.19 -3.41
C ARG A 185 13.10 13.16 -4.46
N ASP A 186 11.83 13.05 -4.80
CA ASP A 186 11.15 14.07 -5.59
C ASP A 186 11.15 15.41 -4.85
N ALA A 187 11.34 16.48 -5.58
CA ALA A 187 11.59 17.80 -5.00
C ALA A 187 10.37 18.38 -4.29
N ALA A 188 9.19 18.25 -4.89
CA ALA A 188 8.01 18.94 -4.42
C ALA A 188 6.68 18.33 -4.94
N PRO A 189 6.44 17.01 -4.85
CA PRO A 189 5.19 16.43 -5.31
C PRO A 189 3.99 16.95 -4.52
N GLU A 190 4.17 17.33 -3.25
CA GLU A 190 3.13 17.93 -2.43
C GLU A 190 2.71 19.31 -2.94
N GLU A 191 3.61 20.09 -3.54
CA GLU A 191 3.26 21.37 -4.19
C GLU A 191 2.33 21.13 -5.39
N MET A 192 2.57 20.05 -6.18
CA MET A 192 1.65 19.60 -7.24
C MET A 192 0.25 19.36 -6.67
N VAL A 193 0.17 18.57 -5.61
CA VAL A 193 -1.10 18.20 -4.95
C VAL A 193 -1.83 19.43 -4.44
N ILE A 194 -1.14 20.31 -3.70
CA ILE A 194 -1.74 21.53 -3.13
C ILE A 194 -2.25 22.47 -4.24
N GLU A 195 -1.47 22.67 -5.30
CA GLU A 195 -1.88 23.51 -6.43
C GLU A 195 -3.08 22.92 -7.15
N ALA A 196 -3.07 21.61 -7.41
CA ALA A 196 -4.18 20.91 -8.06
C ALA A 196 -5.46 20.98 -7.23
N LEU A 197 -5.40 20.74 -5.92
CA LEU A 197 -6.55 20.86 -5.02
C LEU A 197 -7.15 22.27 -5.01
N LYS A 198 -6.29 23.30 -5.00
CA LYS A 198 -6.75 24.71 -5.08
C LYS A 198 -7.48 24.99 -6.38
N ASN A 199 -6.99 24.43 -7.49
CA ASN A 199 -7.57 24.64 -8.81
C ASN A 199 -8.93 23.95 -8.99
N VAL A 200 -9.19 22.82 -8.30
CA VAL A 200 -10.47 22.12 -8.35
C VAL A 200 -11.44 22.52 -7.24
N ALA A 201 -11.02 23.30 -6.24
CA ALA A 201 -11.78 23.56 -5.01
C ALA A 201 -13.19 24.13 -5.25
N SER A 202 -13.41 24.92 -6.32
CA SER A 202 -14.72 25.45 -6.66
C SER A 202 -15.68 24.39 -7.26
N GLN A 203 -15.15 23.25 -7.70
CA GLN A 203 -15.90 22.18 -8.37
C GLN A 203 -16.13 20.98 -7.45
N VAL A 204 -15.45 20.93 -6.27
CA VAL A 204 -15.41 19.77 -5.39
C VAL A 204 -16.02 20.10 -4.03
N LYS A 205 -16.86 19.19 -3.54
CA LYS A 205 -17.30 19.18 -2.15
C LYS A 205 -16.51 18.11 -1.41
N PHE A 206 -15.45 18.51 -0.73
CA PHE A 206 -14.55 17.56 -0.05
C PHE A 206 -15.27 16.68 0.98
N LYS A 207 -16.33 17.18 1.63
CA LYS A 207 -17.19 16.41 2.55
C LYS A 207 -17.89 15.21 1.89
N ASP A 208 -18.04 15.18 0.56
CA ASP A 208 -18.65 14.03 -0.12
C ASP A 208 -17.70 12.81 -0.12
N TYR A 209 -16.43 13.01 0.21
CA TYR A 209 -15.36 12.01 0.27
C TYR A 209 -14.87 11.72 1.70
N ASP A 210 -15.49 12.33 2.68
CA ASP A 210 -15.29 12.07 4.11
C ASP A 210 -16.09 10.81 4.50
N TRP A 211 -15.39 9.70 4.73
CA TRP A 211 -16.02 8.40 4.96
C TRP A 211 -16.35 8.12 6.42
N ASP A 212 -15.66 8.76 7.34
CA ASP A 212 -15.78 8.53 8.78
C ASP A 212 -16.36 9.72 9.56
N GLY A 213 -16.54 10.86 8.90
CA GLY A 213 -17.21 12.02 9.47
C GLY A 213 -16.29 12.98 10.23
N ASP A 214 -14.96 12.86 10.05
CA ASP A 214 -13.98 13.71 10.72
C ASP A 214 -13.75 15.08 10.03
N GLY A 215 -14.37 15.27 8.86
CA GLY A 215 -14.30 16.51 8.07
C GLY A 215 -13.18 16.51 7.02
N VAL A 216 -12.38 15.45 6.95
CA VAL A 216 -11.27 15.29 6.01
C VAL A 216 -11.67 14.27 4.93
N ALA A 217 -11.40 14.58 3.67
CA ALA A 217 -11.62 13.65 2.57
C ALA A 217 -10.55 12.54 2.59
N GLU A 218 -11.02 11.29 2.48
CA GLU A 218 -10.14 10.13 2.42
C GLU A 218 -9.69 9.82 1.00
N ASN A 219 -8.46 9.33 0.93
CA ASN A 219 -7.91 8.60 -0.21
C ASN A 219 -8.07 9.34 -1.55
N ILE A 220 -7.65 10.60 -1.60
CA ILE A 220 -7.66 11.40 -2.83
C ILE A 220 -6.56 10.90 -3.76
N MET A 221 -6.93 10.59 -5.01
CA MET A 221 -5.97 10.15 -6.02
C MET A 221 -5.66 11.28 -7.02
N PHE A 222 -4.40 11.34 -7.43
CA PHE A 222 -3.94 12.21 -8.51
C PHE A 222 -3.41 11.35 -9.66
N VAL A 223 -3.88 11.60 -10.86
CA VAL A 223 -3.27 11.04 -12.07
C VAL A 223 -2.58 12.17 -12.80
N TYR A 224 -1.26 12.08 -12.90
CA TYR A 224 -0.45 13.11 -13.54
C TYR A 224 -0.08 12.70 -14.97
N ALA A 225 -0.08 13.71 -15.89
CA ALA A 225 0.24 13.53 -17.31
C ALA A 225 1.68 13.06 -17.50
N GLY A 226 1.89 12.14 -18.44
CA GLY A 226 3.20 11.60 -18.80
C GLY A 226 3.62 10.40 -17.94
N HIS A 227 4.92 10.14 -17.92
CA HIS A 227 5.54 8.97 -17.29
C HIS A 227 5.84 9.19 -15.81
N GLY A 228 5.95 8.08 -15.05
CA GLY A 228 6.50 8.06 -13.70
C GLY A 228 7.99 7.67 -13.67
N GLU A 229 8.69 7.94 -12.55
CA GLU A 229 10.08 7.54 -12.39
C GLU A 229 10.22 6.03 -12.10
N ALA A 230 9.28 5.43 -11.38
CA ALA A 230 9.36 4.02 -10.94
C ALA A 230 9.51 3.02 -12.09
N ASP A 231 8.99 3.33 -13.28
CA ASP A 231 9.03 2.46 -14.45
C ASP A 231 9.87 3.00 -15.62
N THR A 232 10.41 4.22 -15.51
CA THR A 232 11.30 4.80 -16.52
C THR A 232 12.72 5.07 -16.02
N GLY A 233 12.89 5.30 -14.72
CA GLY A 233 14.15 5.74 -14.13
C GLY A 233 14.59 7.14 -14.56
N GLU A 234 13.64 7.98 -15.02
CA GLU A 234 13.90 9.37 -15.37
C GLU A 234 13.84 10.24 -14.12
N ALA A 235 14.97 10.76 -13.68
CA ALA A 235 15.17 11.46 -12.41
C ALA A 235 14.48 12.83 -12.29
N ASP A 236 13.76 13.28 -13.29
CA ASP A 236 12.93 14.49 -13.29
C ASP A 236 11.43 14.19 -13.29
N ARG A 237 11.07 12.90 -13.11
CA ARG A 237 9.70 12.43 -13.04
C ARG A 237 9.28 12.17 -11.60
N ILE A 238 7.98 12.27 -11.34
CA ILE A 238 7.41 11.96 -10.02
C ILE A 238 7.38 10.44 -9.85
N TRP A 239 7.83 9.98 -8.69
CA TRP A 239 7.63 8.59 -8.27
C TRP A 239 6.17 8.40 -7.80
N PRO A 240 5.44 7.36 -8.25
CA PRO A 240 4.11 7.05 -7.71
C PRO A 240 4.19 6.78 -6.22
N HIS A 241 3.33 7.43 -5.42
CA HIS A 241 3.39 7.29 -3.97
C HIS A 241 2.07 7.68 -3.29
N GLN A 242 1.93 7.28 -2.03
CA GLN A 242 0.91 7.74 -1.11
C GLN A 242 1.53 8.56 0.04
N TRP A 243 0.94 9.72 0.35
CA TRP A 243 1.46 10.62 1.35
C TRP A 243 0.40 11.47 2.08
N SER A 244 0.87 12.38 2.96
CA SER A 244 0.02 13.25 3.77
C SER A 244 0.53 14.70 3.77
N LEU A 245 -0.37 15.64 3.54
CA LEU A 245 -0.08 17.08 3.55
C LEU A 245 0.28 17.60 4.94
N VAL A 246 -0.24 16.99 6.00
CA VAL A 246 0.13 17.36 7.38
C VAL A 246 1.61 17.21 7.62
N TYR A 247 2.25 16.19 7.03
CA TYR A 247 3.70 16.00 7.17
C TYR A 247 4.51 16.99 6.38
N TYR A 248 4.03 17.37 5.22
CA TYR A 248 4.71 18.34 4.39
C TYR A 248 4.65 19.75 4.96
N GLN A 249 3.44 20.21 5.39
CA GLN A 249 3.19 21.59 5.76
C GLN A 249 2.72 21.80 7.22
N GLY A 250 2.57 20.72 8.00
CA GLY A 250 2.15 20.77 9.40
C GLY A 250 0.64 20.89 9.63
N TYR A 251 -0.17 20.94 8.57
CA TYR A 251 -1.64 21.08 8.65
C TYR A 251 -2.32 20.50 7.40
N THR A 252 -3.61 20.17 7.54
CA THR A 252 -4.47 19.75 6.42
C THR A 252 -4.71 20.90 5.45
N GLN A 253 -4.93 20.60 4.17
CA GLN A 253 -5.37 21.64 3.22
C GLN A 253 -6.87 21.90 3.39
N ARG A 254 -7.21 23.13 3.80
CA ARG A 254 -8.59 23.53 4.12
C ARG A 254 -9.29 24.22 2.98
N PHE A 255 -10.56 23.86 2.79
CA PHE A 255 -11.47 24.45 1.81
C PHE A 255 -12.83 24.73 2.47
N PRO A 256 -13.68 25.62 1.91
CA PRO A 256 -15.03 25.88 2.46
C PRO A 256 -15.91 24.63 2.54
N THR A 257 -15.60 23.59 1.75
CA THR A 257 -16.42 22.38 1.61
C THR A 257 -15.84 21.14 2.33
N GLY A 258 -14.76 21.29 3.11
CA GLY A 258 -14.07 20.22 3.84
C GLY A 258 -12.56 20.35 3.77
N GLU A 259 -11.85 19.35 4.22
CA GLU A 259 -10.39 19.32 4.27
C GLU A 259 -9.81 18.17 3.43
N ALA A 260 -8.54 18.27 3.04
CA ALA A 260 -7.78 17.23 2.36
C ALA A 260 -6.45 17.03 3.09
N ASN A 261 -6.03 15.78 3.24
CA ASN A 261 -4.78 15.43 3.91
C ASN A 261 -4.04 14.30 3.18
N THR A 262 -4.57 13.09 3.24
CA THR A 262 -3.95 11.93 2.61
C THR A 262 -4.25 11.91 1.12
N TYR A 263 -3.22 11.65 0.35
CA TYR A 263 -3.32 11.54 -1.10
C TYR A 263 -2.44 10.40 -1.62
N ALA A 264 -2.73 9.96 -2.83
CA ALA A 264 -1.82 9.12 -3.60
C ALA A 264 -1.75 9.61 -5.05
N CYS A 265 -0.68 9.26 -5.76
CA CYS A 265 -0.53 9.65 -7.14
C CYS A 265 0.01 8.51 -8.02
N ALA A 266 -0.38 8.55 -9.31
CA ALA A 266 0.03 7.57 -10.31
C ALA A 266 0.23 8.26 -11.67
N PRO A 267 1.14 7.74 -12.54
CA PRO A 267 1.37 8.31 -13.86
C PRO A 267 0.25 7.97 -14.85
N GLU A 268 0.11 8.81 -15.87
CA GLU A 268 -0.72 8.51 -17.04
C GLU A 268 -0.13 7.37 -17.87
N LEU A 269 1.18 7.39 -18.12
CA LEU A 269 1.87 6.51 -19.07
C LEU A 269 2.78 5.51 -18.35
N ASN A 270 2.80 4.29 -18.88
CA ASN A 270 3.82 3.30 -18.54
C ASN A 270 5.11 3.54 -19.32
N SER A 271 6.16 2.75 -19.06
CA SER A 271 7.47 2.85 -19.71
C SER A 271 7.44 2.68 -21.24
N ASN A 272 6.41 2.07 -21.80
CA ASN A 272 6.25 1.90 -23.25
C ASN A 272 5.57 3.11 -23.92
N GLY A 273 5.09 4.09 -23.14
CA GLY A 273 4.31 5.22 -23.65
C GLY A 273 2.83 4.93 -23.86
N ASP A 274 2.35 3.77 -23.43
CA ASP A 274 0.92 3.45 -23.40
C ASP A 274 0.27 4.01 -22.13
N VAL A 275 -1.04 4.27 -22.20
CA VAL A 275 -1.80 4.60 -20.99
C VAL A 275 -1.63 3.48 -19.96
N ALA A 276 -1.17 3.83 -18.77
CA ALA A 276 -0.84 2.88 -17.72
C ALA A 276 -2.06 2.05 -17.29
N GLY A 277 -1.83 0.78 -16.99
CA GLY A 277 -2.85 -0.10 -16.41
C GLY A 277 -3.25 0.33 -15.00
N VAL A 278 -4.27 -0.33 -14.43
CA VAL A 278 -4.80 0.01 -13.11
C VAL A 278 -3.91 -0.46 -11.94
N GLY A 279 -2.82 -1.19 -12.20
CA GLY A 279 -2.06 -1.87 -11.16
C GLY A 279 -1.41 -0.92 -10.16
N ILE A 280 -0.67 0.09 -10.62
CA ILE A 280 -0.06 1.11 -9.76
C ILE A 280 -1.15 1.93 -9.05
N PHE A 281 -2.19 2.36 -9.78
CA PHE A 281 -3.33 3.05 -9.17
C PHE A 281 -3.93 2.24 -8.02
N CYS A 282 -4.15 0.94 -8.22
CA CYS A 282 -4.72 0.07 -7.18
C CYS A 282 -3.75 -0.17 -6.01
N HIS A 283 -2.44 -0.26 -6.26
CA HIS A 283 -1.41 -0.34 -5.22
C HIS A 283 -1.44 0.90 -4.34
N GLU A 284 -1.28 2.09 -4.92
CA GLU A 284 -1.26 3.35 -4.18
C GLU A 284 -2.60 3.62 -3.46
N TYR A 285 -3.71 3.28 -4.10
CA TYR A 285 -5.02 3.38 -3.47
C TYR A 285 -5.17 2.45 -2.25
N SER A 286 -4.53 1.28 -2.29
CA SER A 286 -4.58 0.28 -1.21
C SER A 286 -3.86 0.75 0.05
N HIS A 287 -2.86 1.62 -0.07
CA HIS A 287 -2.26 2.31 1.08
C HIS A 287 -3.28 3.16 1.83
N GLY A 288 -4.13 3.88 1.12
CA GLY A 288 -5.24 4.62 1.72
C GLY A 288 -6.28 3.73 2.42
N LEU A 289 -6.34 2.43 2.09
CA LEU A 289 -7.14 1.44 2.81
C LEU A 289 -6.40 0.84 4.02
N GLY A 290 -5.14 1.24 4.26
CA GLY A 290 -4.33 0.88 5.42
C GLY A 290 -3.26 -0.18 5.19
N LEU A 291 -3.14 -0.76 4.00
CA LEU A 291 -2.13 -1.77 3.71
C LEU A 291 -0.71 -1.15 3.65
N PRO A 292 0.29 -1.77 4.30
CA PRO A 292 1.69 -1.38 4.16
C PRO A 292 2.29 -1.98 2.89
N ASP A 293 3.45 -1.48 2.48
CA ASP A 293 4.31 -2.19 1.52
C ASP A 293 4.80 -3.51 2.09
N LEU A 294 4.87 -4.51 1.21
CA LEU A 294 5.39 -5.83 1.56
C LEU A 294 6.73 -6.14 0.87
N TYR A 295 7.31 -5.21 0.12
CA TYR A 295 8.69 -5.26 -0.31
C TYR A 295 9.60 -4.59 0.73
N ASN A 296 10.91 -4.67 0.56
CA ASN A 296 11.88 -4.05 1.46
C ASN A 296 12.00 -2.55 1.15
N THR A 297 11.45 -1.70 2.01
CA THR A 297 11.47 -0.24 1.89
C THR A 297 12.78 0.40 2.36
N ALA A 298 13.77 -0.39 2.81
CA ALA A 298 15.11 0.09 3.13
C ALA A 298 16.04 0.19 1.90
N GLY A 299 15.48 -0.02 0.70
CA GLY A 299 16.23 0.14 -0.55
C GLY A 299 17.12 -1.05 -0.91
N SER A 300 16.89 -2.26 -0.36
CA SER A 300 17.71 -3.44 -0.70
C SER A 300 17.44 -4.01 -2.10
N GLY A 301 16.38 -3.61 -2.78
CA GLY A 301 15.91 -4.22 -4.02
C GLY A 301 15.23 -5.58 -3.82
N ASP A 302 14.92 -5.94 -2.59
CA ASP A 302 14.19 -7.15 -2.25
C ASP A 302 12.69 -6.90 -2.28
N TYR A 303 11.99 -7.64 -3.12
CA TYR A 303 10.55 -7.49 -3.33
C TYR A 303 9.70 -8.29 -2.35
N GLY A 304 10.27 -8.91 -1.30
CA GLY A 304 9.51 -9.71 -0.33
C GLY A 304 8.63 -10.78 -0.99
N PRO A 305 7.28 -10.71 -0.86
CA PRO A 305 6.37 -11.65 -1.53
C PRO A 305 6.32 -11.48 -3.06
N ALA A 306 7.03 -10.51 -3.64
CA ALA A 306 7.17 -10.28 -5.08
C ALA A 306 5.81 -10.26 -5.81
N TYR A 307 5.66 -11.08 -6.86
CA TYR A 307 4.42 -11.15 -7.66
C TYR A 307 3.21 -11.76 -6.94
N TYR A 308 3.38 -12.23 -5.70
CA TYR A 308 2.27 -12.79 -4.91
C TYR A 308 1.37 -11.74 -4.28
N SER A 309 1.80 -10.47 -4.19
CA SER A 309 1.10 -9.39 -3.49
C SER A 309 0.96 -8.15 -4.36
N ILE A 310 -0.24 -7.51 -4.30
CA ILE A 310 -0.47 -6.19 -4.88
C ILE A 310 0.39 -5.12 -4.17
N MET A 311 0.69 -5.32 -2.87
CA MET A 311 1.53 -4.44 -2.07
C MET A 311 3.03 -4.71 -2.27
N SER A 312 3.38 -5.32 -3.40
CA SER A 312 4.73 -5.49 -3.94
C SER A 312 4.64 -5.43 -5.47
N ILE A 313 5.50 -6.14 -6.20
CA ILE A 313 5.51 -6.10 -7.67
C ILE A 313 4.37 -6.89 -8.34
N GLY A 314 3.44 -7.46 -7.59
CA GLY A 314 2.19 -8.02 -8.12
C GLY A 314 1.29 -6.99 -8.81
N SER A 315 1.47 -5.70 -8.49
CA SER A 315 0.86 -4.56 -9.18
C SER A 315 1.26 -4.45 -10.65
N TYR A 316 2.46 -4.92 -11.02
CA TYR A 316 2.98 -4.86 -12.38
C TYR A 316 2.59 -6.05 -13.26
N LEU A 317 1.89 -7.06 -12.74
CA LEU A 317 1.48 -8.21 -13.55
C LEU A 317 0.64 -7.78 -14.76
N GLY A 318 0.91 -8.41 -15.90
CA GLY A 318 0.33 -8.03 -17.18
C GLY A 318 0.63 -6.58 -17.57
N ASN A 319 1.81 -6.07 -17.28
CA ASN A 319 2.22 -4.67 -17.47
C ASN A 319 1.28 -3.69 -16.74
N GLY A 320 0.80 -4.05 -15.55
CA GLY A 320 -0.13 -3.26 -14.75
C GLY A 320 -1.60 -3.34 -15.19
N TYR A 321 -1.91 -3.96 -16.33
CA TYR A 321 -3.30 -4.12 -16.77
C TYR A 321 -4.04 -5.25 -16.07
N LYS A 322 -3.30 -6.18 -15.46
CA LYS A 322 -3.82 -7.32 -14.71
C LYS A 322 -3.03 -7.54 -13.43
N PRO A 323 -3.09 -6.58 -12.49
CA PRO A 323 -2.48 -6.78 -11.18
C PRO A 323 -3.06 -8.02 -10.51
N CYS A 324 -2.29 -8.65 -9.63
CA CYS A 324 -2.79 -9.82 -8.90
C CYS A 324 -3.98 -9.46 -8.00
N ASN A 325 -4.80 -10.45 -7.70
CA ASN A 325 -5.79 -10.31 -6.63
C ASN A 325 -5.10 -10.03 -5.28
N TYR A 326 -5.77 -9.34 -4.38
CA TYR A 326 -5.39 -9.33 -2.97
C TYR A 326 -5.26 -10.77 -2.46
N SER A 327 -4.20 -11.03 -1.72
CA SER A 327 -4.06 -12.27 -0.95
C SER A 327 -5.12 -12.36 0.15
N ALA A 328 -5.33 -13.55 0.69
CA ALA A 328 -6.20 -13.71 1.84
C ALA A 328 -5.72 -12.92 3.06
N TYR A 329 -4.39 -12.70 3.20
CA TYR A 329 -3.81 -11.81 4.19
C TYR A 329 -4.30 -10.36 3.98
N GLU A 330 -4.11 -9.80 2.79
CA GLU A 330 -4.51 -8.43 2.46
C GLU A 330 -6.03 -8.22 2.59
N LYS A 331 -6.84 -9.19 2.10
CA LYS A 331 -8.30 -9.16 2.27
C LYS A 331 -8.75 -9.23 3.73
N ASN A 332 -8.08 -10.04 4.53
CA ASN A 332 -8.35 -10.13 5.97
C ASN A 332 -7.95 -8.84 6.68
N PHE A 333 -6.82 -8.26 6.30
CA PHE A 333 -6.30 -7.01 6.86
C PHE A 333 -7.29 -5.85 6.68
N VAL A 334 -7.91 -5.71 5.50
CA VAL A 334 -8.93 -4.69 5.23
C VAL A 334 -10.36 -5.11 5.62
N GLY A 335 -10.52 -6.30 6.23
CA GLY A 335 -11.80 -6.79 6.76
C GLY A 335 -12.76 -7.39 5.73
N TRP A 336 -12.29 -7.72 4.53
CA TRP A 336 -13.14 -8.30 3.47
C TRP A 336 -13.32 -9.81 3.60
N VAL A 337 -12.34 -10.53 4.13
CA VAL A 337 -12.38 -11.99 4.32
C VAL A 337 -12.10 -12.31 5.79
N LYS A 338 -12.91 -13.22 6.34
CA LYS A 338 -12.67 -13.81 7.66
C LYS A 338 -11.89 -15.10 7.48
N LEU A 339 -10.80 -15.26 8.22
CA LEU A 339 -10.03 -16.50 8.26
C LEU A 339 -10.71 -17.53 9.18
N GLU A 340 -10.68 -18.81 8.76
CA GLU A 340 -11.13 -19.93 9.58
C GLU A 340 -9.93 -20.63 10.20
N GLU A 341 -10.00 -20.91 11.50
CA GLU A 341 -8.91 -21.63 12.16
C GLU A 341 -8.80 -23.07 11.64
N LEU A 342 -7.61 -23.42 11.19
CA LEU A 342 -7.31 -24.71 10.59
C LEU A 342 -7.32 -25.80 11.67
N LYS A 343 -7.86 -26.98 11.31
CA LYS A 343 -7.82 -28.20 12.14
C LYS A 343 -7.21 -29.36 11.35
N SER A 344 -6.77 -30.39 12.05
CA SER A 344 -6.33 -31.63 11.39
C SER A 344 -7.49 -32.24 10.58
N GLY A 345 -7.21 -32.64 9.35
CA GLY A 345 -8.23 -33.22 8.48
C GLY A 345 -8.01 -32.98 6.98
N GLU A 346 -9.04 -33.34 6.22
CA GLU A 346 -9.10 -33.17 4.77
C GLU A 346 -9.98 -31.96 4.41
N TYR A 347 -9.49 -31.12 3.53
CA TYR A 347 -10.18 -29.97 2.96
C TYR A 347 -10.38 -30.22 1.47
N LYS A 348 -11.64 -30.27 1.03
CA LYS A 348 -12.00 -30.62 -0.34
C LYS A 348 -12.76 -29.48 -1.02
N ASN A 349 -12.50 -29.32 -2.33
CA ASN A 349 -13.19 -28.35 -3.18
C ASN A 349 -13.11 -26.91 -2.65
N VAL A 350 -11.95 -26.53 -2.08
CA VAL A 350 -11.72 -25.17 -1.59
C VAL A 350 -11.61 -24.23 -2.79
N ALA A 351 -12.61 -23.37 -2.97
CA ALA A 351 -12.59 -22.33 -4.00
C ALA A 351 -11.68 -21.16 -3.58
N THR A 352 -11.34 -20.30 -4.52
CA THR A 352 -10.62 -19.05 -4.22
C THR A 352 -11.47 -18.09 -3.39
N THR A 353 -10.83 -17.22 -2.64
CA THR A 353 -11.53 -16.18 -1.87
C THR A 353 -12.38 -15.26 -2.76
N ASN A 354 -12.02 -15.07 -4.02
CA ASN A 354 -12.82 -14.30 -4.99
C ASN A 354 -14.11 -15.00 -5.42
N LYS A 355 -14.18 -16.32 -5.26
CA LYS A 355 -15.37 -17.15 -5.52
C LYS A 355 -16.10 -17.55 -4.23
N ASN A 356 -16.04 -16.70 -3.20
CA ASN A 356 -16.57 -16.98 -1.86
C ASN A 356 -15.97 -18.21 -1.17
N GLY A 357 -14.75 -18.61 -1.60
CA GLY A 357 -14.00 -19.66 -0.95
C GLY A 357 -13.46 -19.22 0.40
N LYS A 358 -12.97 -20.21 1.14
CA LYS A 358 -12.42 -20.03 2.48
C LYS A 358 -10.92 -19.83 2.42
N ALA A 359 -10.41 -19.06 3.38
CA ALA A 359 -8.99 -19.04 3.72
C ALA A 359 -8.85 -19.46 5.19
N PHE A 360 -7.74 -20.13 5.48
CA PHE A 360 -7.52 -20.77 6.77
C PHE A 360 -6.32 -20.15 7.47
N VAL A 361 -6.33 -20.15 8.81
CA VAL A 361 -5.24 -19.65 9.63
C VAL A 361 -4.76 -20.69 10.63
N VAL A 362 -3.44 -20.75 10.82
CA VAL A 362 -2.77 -21.53 11.87
C VAL A 362 -1.92 -20.59 12.68
N TYR A 363 -2.21 -20.47 13.97
CA TYR A 363 -1.44 -19.63 14.88
C TYR A 363 -0.31 -20.40 15.55
N ASN A 364 0.80 -19.70 15.78
CA ASN A 364 1.79 -20.15 16.75
C ASN A 364 1.16 -20.10 18.16
N GLN A 365 1.18 -21.23 18.86
CA GLN A 365 0.51 -21.37 20.15
C GLN A 365 1.15 -20.53 21.27
N THR A 366 2.43 -20.19 21.11
CA THR A 366 3.18 -19.39 22.09
C THR A 366 3.24 -17.91 21.75
N ASN A 367 2.95 -17.56 20.47
CA ASN A 367 2.94 -16.19 20.00
C ASN A 367 1.92 -16.02 18.86
N ARG A 368 0.71 -15.59 19.15
CA ARG A 368 -0.36 -15.46 18.15
C ARG A 368 -0.12 -14.36 17.11
N ASN A 369 0.87 -13.49 17.27
CA ASN A 369 1.31 -12.58 16.24
C ASN A 369 2.02 -13.30 15.07
N GLN A 370 2.46 -14.54 15.32
CA GLN A 370 3.01 -15.41 14.29
C GLN A 370 1.96 -16.41 13.83
N TYR A 371 1.67 -16.43 12.53
CA TYR A 371 0.68 -17.32 11.97
C TYR A 371 0.91 -17.61 10.49
N TYR A 372 0.31 -18.69 10.01
CA TYR A 372 0.21 -19.01 8.58
C TYR A 372 -1.21 -18.83 8.09
N ILE A 373 -1.37 -18.31 6.89
CA ILE A 373 -2.63 -18.28 6.15
C ILE A 373 -2.51 -19.21 4.94
N LEU A 374 -3.54 -20.02 4.69
CA LEU A 374 -3.64 -20.92 3.56
C LEU A 374 -4.83 -20.51 2.70
N GLU A 375 -4.60 -20.32 1.40
CA GLU A 375 -5.63 -20.00 0.42
C GLU A 375 -5.45 -20.77 -0.89
N ASN A 376 -6.54 -20.92 -1.65
CA ASN A 376 -6.50 -21.36 -3.03
C ASN A 376 -6.33 -20.17 -3.99
N ARG A 377 -5.44 -20.29 -4.98
CA ARG A 377 -5.27 -19.34 -6.08
C ARG A 377 -5.51 -20.03 -7.42
N GLU A 378 -6.19 -19.35 -8.32
CA GLU A 378 -6.45 -19.81 -9.68
C GLU A 378 -5.96 -18.78 -10.68
N ARG A 379 -5.29 -19.23 -11.77
CA ARG A 379 -4.85 -18.35 -12.86
C ARG A 379 -6.02 -17.96 -13.75
N GLU A 380 -6.90 -17.11 -13.23
CA GLU A 380 -8.05 -16.59 -13.94
C GLU A 380 -8.33 -15.11 -13.57
N ALA A 381 -9.14 -14.45 -14.35
CA ALA A 381 -9.56 -13.07 -14.12
C ALA A 381 -8.36 -12.12 -13.84
N TRP A 382 -8.25 -11.56 -12.63
CA TRP A 382 -7.13 -10.70 -12.26
C TRP A 382 -5.83 -11.49 -12.02
N ASP A 383 -5.92 -12.78 -11.65
CA ASP A 383 -4.76 -13.64 -11.41
C ASP A 383 -4.27 -14.39 -12.66
N ILE A 384 -4.68 -14.03 -13.87
CA ILE A 384 -4.29 -14.73 -15.09
C ILE A 384 -2.76 -14.85 -15.24
N TYR A 385 -2.00 -13.91 -14.71
CA TYR A 385 -0.53 -13.88 -14.72
C TYR A 385 0.09 -14.23 -13.36
N TYR A 386 -0.71 -14.69 -12.40
CA TYR A 386 -0.21 -15.04 -11.07
C TYR A 386 0.86 -16.16 -11.16
N PRO A 387 1.94 -16.12 -10.36
CA PRO A 387 3.08 -17.01 -10.55
C PRO A 387 2.74 -18.50 -10.39
N VAL A 388 1.78 -18.83 -9.52
CA VAL A 388 1.40 -20.21 -9.21
C VAL A 388 -0.11 -20.41 -9.26
N GLN A 389 -0.53 -21.68 -9.25
CA GLN A 389 -1.93 -22.10 -9.10
C GLN A 389 -2.02 -23.14 -7.97
N GLY A 390 -3.10 -23.10 -7.19
CA GLY A 390 -3.37 -24.01 -6.08
C GLY A 390 -3.07 -23.37 -4.74
N LEU A 391 -2.50 -24.14 -3.81
CA LEU A 391 -2.27 -23.71 -2.45
C LEU A 391 -1.18 -22.64 -2.38
N VAL A 392 -1.53 -21.47 -1.89
CA VAL A 392 -0.58 -20.42 -1.49
C VAL A 392 -0.60 -20.31 0.02
N MET A 393 0.59 -20.20 0.58
CA MET A 393 0.82 -20.02 2.00
C MET A 393 1.43 -18.64 2.26
N THR A 394 0.86 -17.94 3.21
CA THR A 394 1.40 -16.67 3.72
C THR A 394 1.85 -16.89 5.15
N SER A 395 3.13 -16.69 5.43
CA SER A 395 3.63 -16.59 6.82
C SER A 395 3.59 -15.14 7.27
N VAL A 396 3.15 -14.91 8.50
CA VAL A 396 3.09 -13.59 9.11
C VAL A 396 3.79 -13.62 10.45
N ASP A 397 4.67 -12.66 10.67
CA ASP A 397 5.27 -12.32 11.97
C ASP A 397 4.93 -10.85 12.26
N TYR A 398 3.76 -10.64 12.84
CA TYR A 398 3.19 -9.31 13.01
C TYR A 398 3.89 -8.52 14.12
N ASN A 399 4.34 -7.33 13.78
CA ASN A 399 4.89 -6.36 14.70
C ASN A 399 4.27 -4.98 14.41
N SER A 400 3.53 -4.44 15.37
CA SER A 400 2.82 -3.15 15.18
C SER A 400 3.76 -2.01 14.77
N ASN A 401 5.00 -1.99 15.25
CA ASN A 401 5.96 -0.94 14.91
C ASN A 401 6.42 -1.03 13.44
N THR A 402 6.73 -2.24 12.95
CA THR A 402 7.16 -2.40 11.55
C THR A 402 6.02 -2.11 10.58
N TRP A 403 4.78 -2.49 10.93
CA TRP A 403 3.60 -2.12 10.14
C TRP A 403 3.36 -0.61 10.16
N ALA A 404 3.45 0.01 11.32
CA ALA A 404 3.29 1.45 11.48
C ALA A 404 4.32 2.26 10.68
N ASN A 405 5.54 1.77 10.59
CA ASN A 405 6.65 2.47 9.95
C ASN A 405 6.87 2.02 8.49
N ASN A 406 5.97 1.21 7.92
CA ASN A 406 6.11 0.66 6.58
C ASN A 406 7.44 -0.09 6.34
N THR A 407 7.93 -0.81 7.36
CA THR A 407 9.20 -1.54 7.34
C THR A 407 9.00 -3.04 7.54
N VAL A 408 7.85 -3.56 7.08
CA VAL A 408 7.37 -4.92 7.33
C VAL A 408 8.40 -5.98 6.94
N ASN A 409 9.05 -5.82 5.80
CA ASN A 409 10.02 -6.79 5.26
C ASN A 409 11.44 -6.21 5.12
N ASN A 410 11.81 -5.25 5.96
CA ASN A 410 13.15 -4.64 5.90
C ASN A 410 14.26 -5.54 6.47
N ASP A 411 13.90 -6.56 7.26
CA ASP A 411 14.86 -7.59 7.68
C ASP A 411 14.77 -8.82 6.76
N PRO A 412 15.74 -9.05 5.86
CA PRO A 412 15.69 -10.18 4.93
C PRO A 412 15.87 -11.55 5.61
N GLN A 413 16.26 -11.58 6.89
CA GLN A 413 16.35 -12.81 7.67
C GLN A 413 15.04 -13.12 8.41
N GLN A 414 14.15 -12.13 8.56
CA GLN A 414 12.90 -12.28 9.29
C GLN A 414 11.81 -11.40 8.65
N TYR A 415 11.24 -11.86 7.55
CA TYR A 415 10.11 -11.16 6.94
C TYR A 415 8.90 -11.12 7.85
N GLY A 416 8.27 -9.95 7.96
CA GLY A 416 6.97 -9.79 8.60
C GLY A 416 5.85 -10.47 7.81
N VAL A 417 5.95 -10.49 6.45
CA VAL A 417 5.04 -11.22 5.55
C VAL A 417 5.81 -11.86 4.42
N ALA A 418 5.73 -13.20 4.29
CA ALA A 418 6.25 -13.91 3.14
C ALA A 418 5.18 -14.80 2.52
N MET A 419 5.23 -15.00 1.19
CA MET A 419 4.28 -15.81 0.45
C MET A 419 4.98 -16.79 -0.48
N HIS A 420 4.48 -18.00 -0.57
CA HIS A 420 4.99 -19.04 -1.46
C HIS A 420 3.93 -20.11 -1.76
N GLN A 421 4.23 -20.94 -2.72
CA GLN A 421 3.38 -22.13 -3.00
C GLN A 421 3.59 -23.19 -1.93
N GLY A 422 2.50 -23.62 -1.28
CA GLY A 422 2.55 -24.66 -0.25
C GLY A 422 2.95 -26.03 -0.80
N GLN A 423 3.83 -26.73 -0.11
CA GLN A 423 4.40 -28.01 -0.53
C GLN A 423 4.11 -29.12 0.47
N LYS A 424 3.91 -30.35 -0.05
CA LYS A 424 3.76 -31.55 0.78
C LYS A 424 4.94 -31.71 1.74
N GLY A 425 4.66 -31.97 3.01
CA GLY A 425 5.66 -32.14 4.07
C GLY A 425 5.99 -30.84 4.80
N GLU A 426 5.48 -29.72 4.35
CA GLU A 426 5.73 -28.43 4.97
C GLU A 426 5.13 -28.34 6.37
N LYS A 427 5.88 -27.74 7.29
CA LYS A 427 5.52 -27.58 8.69
C LYS A 427 4.85 -26.24 8.94
N LEU A 428 3.74 -26.29 9.66
CA LEU A 428 2.95 -25.13 10.09
C LEU A 428 2.76 -25.26 11.61
N TYR A 429 3.81 -25.00 12.36
CA TYR A 429 3.87 -25.23 13.81
C TYR A 429 3.63 -26.72 14.16
N ASN A 430 2.51 -27.03 14.83
CA ASN A 430 2.11 -28.41 15.22
C ASN A 430 1.41 -29.18 14.11
N TYR A 431 1.24 -28.60 12.91
CA TYR A 431 0.66 -29.24 11.75
C TYR A 431 1.69 -29.51 10.64
N THR A 432 1.33 -30.41 9.76
CA THR A 432 2.10 -30.73 8.53
C THR A 432 1.13 -30.80 7.34
N LEU A 433 1.45 -30.12 6.26
CA LEU A 433 0.75 -30.27 5.00
C LEU A 433 1.04 -31.63 4.41
N SER A 434 0.05 -32.53 4.44
CA SER A 434 0.23 -33.94 4.06
C SER A 434 0.04 -34.17 2.58
N ASN A 435 -0.88 -33.46 1.94
CA ASN A 435 -1.18 -33.58 0.53
C ASN A 435 -1.78 -32.29 -0.02
N THR A 436 -1.63 -32.06 -1.34
CA THR A 436 -2.28 -30.96 -2.06
C THR A 436 -2.53 -31.40 -3.50
N SER A 437 -3.70 -31.06 -4.04
CA SER A 437 -4.06 -31.31 -5.45
C SER A 437 -5.08 -30.28 -5.93
N ILE A 438 -5.06 -29.97 -7.22
CA ILE A 438 -5.99 -29.06 -7.87
C ILE A 438 -6.98 -29.89 -8.69
N ASN A 439 -8.25 -29.63 -8.55
CA ASN A 439 -9.31 -30.21 -9.34
C ASN A 439 -9.40 -29.54 -10.72
N VAL A 440 -10.04 -30.22 -11.68
CA VAL A 440 -10.23 -29.69 -13.05
C VAL A 440 -10.99 -28.35 -13.06
N ASN A 441 -11.88 -28.12 -12.09
CA ASN A 441 -12.61 -26.87 -11.94
C ASN A 441 -11.86 -25.79 -11.15
N GLY A 442 -10.55 -25.96 -10.90
CA GLY A 442 -9.70 -25.00 -10.22
C GLY A 442 -9.78 -25.03 -8.69
N THR A 443 -10.72 -25.78 -8.10
CA THR A 443 -10.78 -25.89 -6.64
C THR A 443 -9.61 -26.73 -6.10
N LEU A 444 -9.18 -26.41 -4.87
CA LEU A 444 -8.06 -27.06 -4.18
C LEU A 444 -8.56 -28.16 -3.26
N ASN A 445 -7.85 -29.29 -3.24
CA ASN A 445 -7.92 -30.25 -2.16
C ASN A 445 -6.57 -30.25 -1.43
N PHE A 446 -6.60 -30.26 -0.11
CA PHE A 446 -5.40 -30.46 0.70
C PHE A 446 -5.75 -31.21 1.99
N SER A 447 -4.74 -31.79 2.62
CA SER A 447 -4.87 -32.44 3.92
C SER A 447 -3.78 -32.00 4.88
N ILE A 448 -4.18 -31.82 6.13
CA ILE A 448 -3.32 -31.40 7.21
C ILE A 448 -3.34 -32.48 8.29
N THR A 449 -2.16 -32.88 8.75
CA THR A 449 -2.00 -33.80 9.88
C THR A 449 -1.28 -33.06 11.00
N GLY A 450 -1.71 -33.29 12.23
CA GLY A 450 -1.13 -32.65 13.39
C GLY A 450 -2.04 -32.81 14.62
N THR A 451 -1.65 -32.18 15.69
CA THR A 451 -2.42 -32.18 16.94
C THR A 451 -3.19 -30.89 17.05
N ASP A 452 -4.51 -31.00 17.02
CA ASP A 452 -5.36 -29.86 17.34
C ASP A 452 -5.11 -29.50 18.81
N THR A 453 -4.64 -28.30 19.04
CA THR A 453 -4.52 -27.82 20.41
C THR A 453 -5.93 -27.63 20.95
N PRO A 454 -6.28 -28.17 22.12
CA PRO A 454 -7.54 -27.87 22.74
C PRO A 454 -7.65 -26.36 22.88
N THR A 455 -8.69 -25.74 22.33
CA THR A 455 -9.03 -24.36 22.70
C THR A 455 -9.12 -24.35 24.22
N PRO A 456 -8.36 -23.50 24.94
CA PRO A 456 -8.49 -23.46 26.39
C PRO A 456 -9.96 -23.28 26.70
N SER A 457 -10.55 -24.27 27.33
CA SER A 457 -11.93 -24.22 27.78
C SER A 457 -11.95 -23.18 28.90
N GLY A 458 -12.30 -21.95 28.56
CA GLY A 458 -12.32 -20.84 29.49
C GLY A 458 -11.44 -19.66 29.11
N GLU A 459 -11.23 -19.37 27.82
CA GLU A 459 -10.90 -18.00 27.47
C GLU A 459 -12.06 -17.09 27.90
N THR A 460 -12.02 -16.67 29.16
CA THR A 460 -12.53 -15.36 29.51
C THR A 460 -11.74 -14.39 28.64
N THR A 461 -12.43 -13.69 27.75
CA THR A 461 -11.88 -12.54 27.05
C THR A 461 -11.33 -11.61 28.13
N VAL A 462 -10.03 -11.68 28.40
CA VAL A 462 -9.37 -10.90 29.47
C VAL A 462 -9.42 -9.42 29.10
N PHE A 463 -9.58 -9.14 27.82
CA PHE A 463 -9.76 -7.80 27.30
C PHE A 463 -10.61 -7.86 26.01
N SER A 464 -11.72 -7.16 25.98
CA SER A 464 -12.49 -6.86 24.78
C SER A 464 -12.82 -5.37 24.83
N GLU A 465 -12.04 -4.55 24.12
CA GLU A 465 -12.34 -3.15 23.90
C GLU A 465 -13.03 -3.02 22.55
N SER A 466 -14.30 -2.62 22.54
CA SER A 466 -14.91 -2.03 21.37
C SER A 466 -14.71 -0.53 21.50
N PHE A 467 -13.78 0.03 20.81
CA PHE A 467 -13.56 1.49 20.77
C PHE A 467 -14.76 2.27 20.18
N ASP A 468 -15.91 1.60 20.00
CA ASP A 468 -17.14 2.16 19.45
C ASP A 468 -17.71 3.33 20.28
N ASN A 469 -17.28 3.48 21.54
CA ASN A 469 -17.68 4.57 22.43
C ASN A 469 -16.54 5.55 22.76
N CYS A 470 -15.39 5.44 22.15
CA CYS A 470 -14.30 6.39 22.33
C CYS A 470 -14.59 7.65 21.54
N ASN A 471 -14.85 8.76 22.24
CA ASN A 471 -15.17 10.04 21.61
C ASN A 471 -13.95 10.85 21.15
N GLY A 472 -12.76 10.26 21.21
CA GLY A 472 -11.51 10.86 20.74
C GLY A 472 -11.02 12.09 21.53
N THR A 473 -11.61 12.40 22.68
CA THR A 473 -11.26 13.58 23.48
C THR A 473 -10.14 13.35 24.50
N GLY A 474 -9.53 12.16 24.52
CA GLY A 474 -8.39 11.84 25.39
C GLY A 474 -8.72 11.77 26.88
N GLY A 475 -9.99 11.76 27.23
CA GLY A 475 -10.45 11.40 28.57
C GLY A 475 -10.56 9.89 28.68
N ASN A 476 -10.26 9.33 29.85
CA ASN A 476 -10.59 7.96 30.16
C ASN A 476 -12.10 7.77 30.12
N ASP A 477 -12.63 7.39 28.98
CA ASP A 477 -14.07 7.14 28.81
C ASP A 477 -14.45 5.75 29.40
N GLY A 478 -13.47 4.92 29.74
CA GLY A 478 -13.59 3.72 30.50
C GLY A 478 -12.87 3.85 31.83
N GLN A 479 -13.54 3.62 32.93
CA GLN A 479 -12.86 3.44 34.21
C GLN A 479 -12.07 2.12 34.15
N TRP A 480 -10.75 2.24 34.05
CA TRP A 480 -9.87 1.13 34.34
C TRP A 480 -9.95 0.84 35.84
N SER A 481 -10.71 -0.18 36.18
CA SER A 481 -10.58 -0.86 37.46
C SER A 481 -9.88 -2.20 37.23
N GLY A 482 -8.69 -2.15 36.70
CA GLY A 482 -7.91 -3.36 36.42
C GLY A 482 -6.83 -3.55 37.47
N ASP A 483 -6.78 -4.72 38.04
CA ASP A 483 -5.66 -5.16 38.84
C ASP A 483 -4.38 -5.16 38.04
N THR A 484 -3.30 -4.74 38.66
CA THR A 484 -1.96 -4.70 38.11
C THR A 484 -1.58 -6.06 37.53
N PHE A 485 -1.14 -6.08 36.28
CA PHE A 485 -0.47 -7.23 35.68
C PHE A 485 0.80 -7.55 36.50
N SER A 486 0.84 -8.71 37.07
CA SER A 486 2.04 -9.31 37.64
C SER A 486 2.70 -10.25 36.63
#